data_97a00ca0d4591474371c30d52ffe4aee
#
_entry.id   97a00ca0d4591474371c30d52ffe4aee
#
_cell.length_a   1.000
_cell.length_b   1.000
_cell.length_c   1.000
_cell.angle_alpha   90.00
_cell.angle_beta   90.00
_cell.angle_gamma   90.00
#
_symmetry.space_group_name_H-M   'P 1'
#
loop_
_entity.id
_entity.type
_entity.pdbx_description
1 polymer ?
#
loop_
_entity_poly.entity_id
_entity_poly.type
_entity_poly.pdbx_seq_one_letter_code
_entity_poly.pdbx_strand_id
1 'polypeptide(L)'
;MTVLAGTAFAWGMNWLRQSRRSWQPAAVAVFSFGLLLPLGEMIRLHPYQYTHFNHIAGTVRGADDRYMLDYWGLALKQASDGLREELIDRQETAPKGRKWKVAVCGPQRPAQVALGPDFTIGWDSHSADFAMTLGEFYCKGLTAPVMVEIKRDDVVFARVYDIRGRSISSLLAIPAP
;
A
#
# COMPACT_ATOMS: atom_id res chain seq x y z
N MET A 1 -13.95 -19.14 10.71
CA MET A 1 -13.55 -18.16 11.76
C MET A 1 -14.75 -17.35 12.24
N THR A 2 -15.59 -16.78 11.37
CA THR A 2 -16.75 -15.93 11.72
C THR A 2 -17.80 -16.64 12.60
N VAL A 3 -18.07 -17.93 12.35
CA VAL A 3 -19.03 -18.72 13.14
C VAL A 3 -18.54 -18.88 14.58
N LEU A 4 -17.26 -19.19 14.79
CA LEU A 4 -16.68 -19.33 16.13
C LEU A 4 -16.71 -18.00 16.90
N ALA A 5 -16.43 -16.89 16.23
CA ALA A 5 -16.52 -15.57 16.84
C ALA A 5 -17.96 -15.23 17.23
N GLY A 6 -18.93 -15.53 16.37
CA GLY A 6 -20.35 -15.33 16.65
C GLY A 6 -20.85 -16.16 17.82
N THR A 7 -20.47 -17.44 17.89
CA THR A 7 -20.86 -18.32 19.00
C THR A 7 -20.20 -17.90 20.32
N ALA A 8 -18.91 -17.54 20.29
CA ALA A 8 -18.21 -17.03 21.47
C ALA A 8 -18.84 -15.71 21.97
N PHE A 9 -19.22 -14.81 21.07
CA PHE A 9 -19.94 -13.58 21.42
C PHE A 9 -21.29 -13.88 22.07
N ALA A 10 -22.10 -14.75 21.45
CA ALA A 10 -23.42 -15.11 21.97
C ALA A 10 -23.31 -15.76 23.36
N TRP A 11 -22.34 -16.67 23.53
CA TRP A 11 -22.07 -17.31 24.82
C TRP A 11 -21.61 -16.29 25.87
N GLY A 12 -20.68 -15.40 25.52
CA GLY A 12 -20.22 -14.32 26.39
C GLY A 12 -21.34 -13.38 26.82
N MET A 13 -22.22 -12.98 25.89
CA MET A 13 -23.39 -12.15 26.19
C MET A 13 -24.37 -12.83 27.13
N ASN A 14 -24.61 -14.16 26.94
CA ASN A 14 -25.48 -14.91 27.83
C ASN A 14 -24.87 -15.03 29.25
N TRP A 15 -23.56 -15.30 29.33
CA TRP A 15 -22.85 -15.33 30.59
C TRP A 15 -22.90 -13.98 31.32
N LEU A 16 -22.71 -12.86 30.59
CA LEU A 16 -22.82 -11.49 31.13
C LEU A 16 -24.23 -11.20 31.67
N ARG A 17 -25.29 -11.64 30.99
CA ARG A 17 -26.68 -11.48 31.46
C ARG A 17 -26.96 -12.22 32.75
N GLN A 18 -26.27 -13.37 32.95
CA GLN A 18 -26.42 -14.19 34.18
C GLN A 18 -25.48 -13.73 35.31
N SER A 19 -24.42 -12.96 34.98
CA SER A 19 -23.46 -12.45 35.94
C SER A 19 -24.02 -11.24 36.72
N ARG A 20 -23.36 -10.93 37.85
CA ARG A 20 -23.76 -9.78 38.67
C ARG A 20 -23.81 -8.52 37.81
N ARG A 21 -24.89 -7.78 37.88
CA ARG A 21 -25.17 -6.55 37.13
C ARG A 21 -24.04 -5.50 37.21
N SER A 22 -23.22 -5.55 38.24
CA SER A 22 -22.07 -4.66 38.43
C SER A 22 -20.91 -4.86 37.42
N TRP A 23 -20.79 -6.06 36.81
CA TRP A 23 -19.72 -6.36 35.84
C TRP A 23 -20.09 -6.02 34.38
N GLN A 24 -21.36 -5.84 34.11
CA GLN A 24 -21.84 -5.56 32.74
C GLN A 24 -21.21 -4.30 32.13
N PRO A 25 -21.14 -3.15 32.83
CA PRO A 25 -20.53 -1.96 32.24
C PRO A 25 -19.02 -2.14 31.99
N ALA A 26 -18.31 -2.84 32.87
CA ALA A 26 -16.89 -3.10 32.67
C ALA A 26 -16.66 -4.01 31.45
N ALA A 27 -17.47 -5.05 31.26
CA ALA A 27 -17.36 -5.92 30.09
C ALA A 27 -17.69 -5.20 28.78
N VAL A 28 -18.72 -4.33 28.78
CA VAL A 28 -19.06 -3.49 27.63
C VAL A 28 -17.90 -2.53 27.33
N ALA A 29 -17.31 -1.91 28.35
CA ALA A 29 -16.17 -1.00 28.17
C ALA A 29 -14.95 -1.72 27.56
N VAL A 30 -14.58 -2.91 28.06
CA VAL A 30 -13.48 -3.71 27.53
C VAL A 30 -13.74 -4.11 26.08
N PHE A 31 -14.96 -4.57 25.77
CA PHE A 31 -15.33 -4.93 24.42
C PHE A 31 -15.30 -3.73 23.46
N SER A 32 -15.86 -2.61 23.88
CA SER A 32 -15.86 -1.37 23.08
C SER A 32 -14.43 -0.89 22.83
N PHE A 33 -13.58 -0.89 23.85
CA PHE A 33 -12.18 -0.51 23.72
C PHE A 33 -11.41 -1.45 22.76
N GLY A 34 -11.67 -2.76 22.87
CA GLY A 34 -11.08 -3.77 21.98
C GLY A 34 -11.49 -3.60 20.51
N LEU A 35 -12.67 -3.03 20.22
CA LEU A 35 -13.11 -2.73 18.86
C LEU A 35 -12.61 -1.37 18.36
N LEU A 36 -12.55 -0.36 19.22
CA LEU A 36 -12.18 0.99 18.84
C LEU A 36 -10.71 1.10 18.41
N LEU A 37 -9.81 0.32 19.02
CA LEU A 37 -8.40 0.31 18.65
C LEU A 37 -8.16 -0.10 17.19
N PRO A 38 -8.61 -1.29 16.73
CA PRO A 38 -8.45 -1.68 15.33
C PRO A 38 -9.16 -0.72 14.38
N LEU A 39 -10.34 -0.21 14.77
CA LEU A 39 -11.08 0.75 13.95
C LEU A 39 -10.28 2.04 13.74
N GLY A 40 -9.67 2.57 14.80
CA GLY A 40 -8.82 3.75 14.71
C GLY A 40 -7.63 3.54 13.77
N GLU A 41 -6.97 2.38 13.85
CA GLU A 41 -5.87 2.03 12.96
C GLU A 41 -6.32 1.87 11.51
N MET A 42 -7.46 1.23 11.27
CA MET A 42 -8.02 1.09 9.92
C MET A 42 -8.38 2.45 9.30
N ILE A 43 -8.85 3.40 10.10
CA ILE A 43 -9.12 4.78 9.63
C ILE A 43 -7.79 5.45 9.24
N ARG A 44 -6.75 5.32 10.04
CA ARG A 44 -5.42 5.86 9.71
C ARG A 44 -4.82 5.26 8.44
N LEU A 45 -5.06 3.97 8.20
CA LEU A 45 -4.57 3.27 7.02
C LEU A 45 -5.39 3.56 5.75
N HIS A 46 -6.49 4.32 5.84
CA HIS A 46 -7.33 4.58 4.66
C HIS A 46 -6.50 5.12 3.47
N PRO A 47 -6.69 4.60 2.25
CA PRO A 47 -7.60 3.54 1.81
C PRO A 47 -7.06 2.10 1.92
N TYR A 48 -5.95 1.87 2.59
CA TYR A 48 -5.25 0.58 2.67
C TYR A 48 -5.67 -0.27 3.88
N GLN A 49 -6.95 -0.24 4.29
CA GLN A 49 -7.42 -0.97 5.48
C GLN A 49 -7.15 -2.47 5.42
N TYR A 50 -7.14 -3.06 4.23
CA TYR A 50 -6.86 -4.48 4.04
C TYR A 50 -5.40 -4.86 4.37
N THR A 51 -4.52 -3.88 4.50
CA THR A 51 -3.12 -4.09 4.94
C THR A 51 -2.97 -3.96 6.45
N HIS A 52 -4.07 -3.93 7.20
CA HIS A 52 -4.02 -3.83 8.65
C HIS A 52 -3.45 -5.11 9.27
N PHE A 53 -2.39 -4.95 10.04
CA PHE A 53 -1.81 -5.96 10.91
C PHE A 53 -2.02 -5.56 12.37
N ASN A 54 -2.36 -6.52 13.22
CA ASN A 54 -2.56 -6.26 14.64
C ASN A 54 -1.23 -5.94 15.35
N HIS A 55 -1.31 -5.42 16.58
CA HIS A 55 -0.12 -5.07 17.37
C HIS A 55 0.82 -6.24 17.66
N ILE A 56 0.31 -7.48 17.71
CA ILE A 56 1.13 -8.69 17.91
C ILE A 56 2.05 -8.91 16.70
N ALA A 57 1.56 -8.64 15.49
CA ALA A 57 2.35 -8.69 14.26
C ALA A 57 3.24 -7.44 14.07
N GLY A 58 3.15 -6.45 14.96
CA GLY A 58 3.93 -5.22 14.91
C GLY A 58 3.33 -4.13 14.04
N THR A 59 2.02 -4.19 13.74
CA THR A 59 1.30 -3.29 12.83
C THR A 59 1.85 -3.37 11.40
N VAL A 60 1.56 -2.40 10.53
CA VAL A 60 2.11 -2.33 9.18
C VAL A 60 3.64 -2.28 9.19
N ARG A 61 4.23 -1.54 10.15
CA ARG A 61 5.70 -1.44 10.28
C ARG A 61 6.37 -2.77 10.57
N GLY A 62 5.79 -3.58 11.47
CA GLY A 62 6.34 -4.89 11.80
C GLY A 62 6.06 -5.94 10.73
N ALA A 63 5.10 -5.67 9.85
CA ALA A 63 4.75 -6.51 8.72
C ALA A 63 5.59 -6.23 7.47
N ASP A 64 6.14 -5.02 7.38
CA ASP A 64 7.05 -4.61 6.31
C ASP A 64 8.24 -5.58 6.22
N ASP A 65 8.69 -5.89 5.02
CA ASP A 65 9.73 -6.88 4.72
C ASP A 65 9.40 -8.35 5.09
N ARG A 66 8.29 -8.60 5.79
CA ARG A 66 7.89 -9.97 6.19
C ARG A 66 6.71 -10.50 5.41
N TYR A 67 5.77 -9.61 5.07
CA TYR A 67 4.53 -9.94 4.40
C TYR A 67 4.29 -9.01 3.22
N MET A 68 3.55 -9.50 2.24
CA MET A 68 3.07 -8.65 1.15
C MET A 68 1.99 -7.72 1.69
N LEU A 69 2.24 -6.42 1.64
CA LEU A 69 1.32 -5.41 2.15
C LEU A 69 0.25 -5.04 1.13
N ASP A 70 0.66 -4.65 -0.06
CA ASP A 70 -0.23 -4.18 -1.12
C ASP A 70 -0.30 -5.16 -2.29
N TYR A 71 -0.71 -6.40 -2.02
CA TYR A 71 -0.81 -7.47 -3.01
C TYR A 71 -1.61 -7.07 -4.27
N TRP A 72 -2.67 -6.29 -4.08
CA TRP A 72 -3.54 -5.87 -5.17
C TRP A 72 -3.03 -4.62 -5.92
N GLY A 73 -2.03 -3.94 -5.41
CA GLY A 73 -1.44 -2.76 -6.02
C GLY A 73 -2.34 -1.52 -5.97
N LEU A 74 -3.10 -1.34 -4.89
CA LEU A 74 -3.93 -0.15 -4.71
C LEU A 74 -3.09 1.13 -4.69
N ALA A 75 -1.88 1.07 -4.16
CA ALA A 75 -0.94 2.19 -4.14
C ALA A 75 -0.52 2.64 -5.54
N LEU A 76 -0.56 1.74 -6.54
CA LEU A 76 -0.27 2.10 -7.93
C LEU A 76 -1.27 3.13 -8.46
N LYS A 77 -2.54 3.11 -7.98
CA LYS A 77 -3.50 4.14 -8.36
C LYS A 77 -3.06 5.52 -7.86
N GLN A 78 -2.76 5.64 -6.57
CA GLN A 78 -2.29 6.92 -6.02
C GLN A 78 -0.95 7.36 -6.63
N ALA A 79 -0.04 6.42 -6.85
CA ALA A 79 1.22 6.71 -7.52
C ALA A 79 1.03 7.17 -8.96
N SER A 80 0.05 6.61 -9.69
CA SER A 80 -0.31 7.04 -11.05
C SER A 80 -0.95 8.43 -11.07
N ASP A 81 -1.83 8.70 -10.12
CA ASP A 81 -2.45 10.02 -9.95
C ASP A 81 -1.37 11.07 -9.66
N GLY A 82 -0.48 10.79 -8.70
CA GLY A 82 0.63 11.68 -8.35
C GLY A 82 1.62 11.90 -9.50
N LEU A 83 1.92 10.88 -10.30
CA LEU A 83 2.76 11.04 -11.50
C LEU A 83 2.12 11.99 -12.50
N ARG A 84 0.81 11.88 -12.73
CA ARG A 84 0.11 12.78 -13.65
C ARG A 84 0.11 14.22 -13.14
N GLU A 85 -0.16 14.42 -11.85
CA GLU A 85 -0.11 15.72 -11.20
C GLU A 85 1.28 16.35 -11.33
N GLU A 86 2.33 15.60 -11.03
CA GLU A 86 3.72 16.06 -11.12
C GLU A 86 4.10 16.46 -12.56
N LEU A 87 3.66 15.69 -13.56
CA LEU A 87 3.91 16.04 -14.97
C LEU A 87 3.16 17.31 -15.40
N ILE A 88 1.93 17.50 -14.92
CA ILE A 88 1.15 18.72 -15.15
C ILE A 88 1.83 19.92 -14.51
N ASP A 89 2.24 19.81 -13.26
CA ASP A 89 2.89 20.88 -12.51
C ASP A 89 4.21 21.31 -13.15
N ARG A 90 4.96 20.34 -13.68
CA ARG A 90 6.19 20.59 -14.44
C ARG A 90 5.95 21.02 -15.89
N GLN A 91 4.71 21.07 -16.34
CA GLN A 91 4.34 21.34 -17.74
C GLN A 91 5.01 20.40 -18.74
N GLU A 92 5.28 19.17 -18.33
CA GLU A 92 5.91 18.17 -19.16
C GLU A 92 4.87 17.45 -20.04
N THR A 93 5.21 17.28 -21.30
CA THR A 93 4.39 16.57 -22.28
C THR A 93 5.12 15.33 -22.79
N ALA A 94 4.35 14.33 -23.22
CA ALA A 94 4.94 13.14 -23.81
C ALA A 94 5.82 13.47 -25.02
N PRO A 95 6.91 12.75 -25.24
CA PRO A 95 7.76 12.94 -26.41
C PRO A 95 6.97 12.81 -27.71
N LYS A 96 7.31 13.64 -28.71
CA LYS A 96 6.60 13.65 -29.99
C LYS A 96 6.50 12.25 -30.61
N GLY A 97 5.28 11.84 -30.96
CA GLY A 97 5.01 10.58 -31.65
C GLY A 97 4.93 9.33 -30.79
N ARG A 98 5.07 9.45 -29.47
CA ARG A 98 4.92 8.30 -28.54
C ARG A 98 4.28 8.69 -27.20
N LYS A 99 3.72 7.72 -26.53
CA LYS A 99 3.23 7.85 -25.16
C LYS A 99 4.40 7.77 -24.14
N TRP A 100 4.14 8.22 -22.93
CA TRP A 100 5.04 7.96 -21.80
C TRP A 100 5.17 6.44 -21.59
N LYS A 101 6.37 5.98 -21.32
CA LYS A 101 6.64 4.57 -21.00
C LYS A 101 6.96 4.43 -19.52
N VAL A 102 6.24 3.52 -18.85
CA VAL A 102 6.41 3.23 -17.43
C VAL A 102 6.78 1.76 -17.25
N ALA A 103 7.91 1.52 -16.60
CA ALA A 103 8.27 0.18 -16.14
C ALA A 103 7.66 -0.04 -14.76
N VAL A 104 6.86 -1.09 -14.61
CA VAL A 104 6.12 -1.36 -13.36
C VAL A 104 6.60 -2.63 -12.69
N CYS A 105 7.05 -2.51 -11.44
CA CYS A 105 7.22 -3.64 -10.53
C CYS A 105 5.98 -3.78 -9.67
N GLY A 106 5.13 -4.74 -10.00
CA GLY A 106 3.84 -4.97 -9.37
C GLY A 106 2.80 -5.43 -10.37
N PRO A 107 1.51 -5.46 -9.99
CA PRO A 107 0.41 -5.84 -10.87
C PRO A 107 0.26 -4.84 -12.03
N GLN A 108 0.55 -5.29 -13.25
CA GLN A 108 0.61 -4.40 -14.40
C GLN A 108 -0.76 -3.90 -14.86
N ARG A 109 -1.78 -4.77 -14.86
CA ARG A 109 -3.11 -4.36 -15.32
C ARG A 109 -3.72 -3.23 -14.49
N PRO A 110 -3.74 -3.29 -13.15
CA PRO A 110 -4.15 -2.16 -12.32
C PRO A 110 -3.38 -0.87 -12.63
N ALA A 111 -2.06 -0.96 -12.77
CA ALA A 111 -1.23 0.20 -13.10
C ALA A 111 -1.58 0.80 -14.47
N GLN A 112 -1.78 -0.03 -15.51
CA GLN A 112 -2.17 0.45 -16.85
C GLN A 112 -3.52 1.17 -16.82
N VAL A 113 -4.50 0.62 -16.10
CA VAL A 113 -5.82 1.24 -15.96
C VAL A 113 -5.70 2.58 -15.22
N ALA A 114 -4.91 2.62 -14.17
CA ALA A 114 -4.72 3.81 -13.36
C ALA A 114 -3.96 4.92 -14.11
N LEU A 115 -2.93 4.58 -14.87
CA LEU A 115 -2.15 5.53 -15.66
C LEU A 115 -2.96 6.14 -16.82
N GLY A 116 -3.85 5.35 -17.43
CA GLY A 116 -4.70 5.83 -18.52
C GLY A 116 -4.05 5.78 -19.90
N PRO A 117 -4.69 6.45 -20.88
CA PRO A 117 -4.35 6.27 -22.31
C PRO A 117 -3.04 6.92 -22.75
N ASP A 118 -2.53 7.90 -22.00
CA ASP A 118 -1.31 8.65 -22.35
C ASP A 118 -0.03 7.91 -21.98
N PHE A 119 -0.17 6.77 -21.31
CA PHE A 119 0.93 5.95 -20.84
C PHE A 119 0.88 4.55 -21.45
N THR A 120 2.07 3.96 -21.59
CA THR A 120 2.27 2.58 -21.98
C THR A 120 3.11 1.89 -20.92
N ILE A 121 2.67 0.73 -20.46
CA ILE A 121 3.45 -0.09 -19.54
C ILE A 121 4.28 -1.09 -20.36
N GLY A 122 5.51 -1.27 -19.96
CA GLY A 122 6.42 -2.25 -20.54
C GLY A 122 7.32 -2.89 -19.50
N TRP A 123 7.77 -4.12 -19.78
CA TRP A 123 8.85 -4.76 -19.07
C TRP A 123 10.22 -4.27 -19.54
N ASP A 124 10.26 -3.63 -20.72
CA ASP A 124 11.50 -3.11 -21.27
C ASP A 124 11.94 -1.87 -20.51
N SER A 125 12.78 -2.13 -19.55
CA SER A 125 13.39 -1.12 -18.70
C SER A 125 14.40 -0.21 -19.43
N HIS A 126 14.85 -0.61 -20.62
CA HIS A 126 15.91 0.13 -21.34
C HIS A 126 15.37 1.40 -22.01
N SER A 127 14.10 1.49 -22.22
CA SER A 127 13.48 2.65 -22.89
C SER A 127 12.34 3.29 -22.10
N ALA A 128 12.21 2.97 -20.82
CA ALA A 128 11.18 3.55 -19.96
C ALA A 128 11.56 4.99 -19.52
N ASP A 129 10.56 5.84 -19.44
CA ASP A 129 10.70 7.21 -18.92
C ASP A 129 10.62 7.24 -17.40
N PHE A 130 9.76 6.40 -16.83
CA PHE A 130 9.53 6.30 -15.40
C PHE A 130 9.55 4.84 -14.95
N ALA A 131 9.91 4.64 -13.69
CA ALA A 131 9.77 3.34 -13.02
C ALA A 131 8.79 3.50 -11.85
N MET A 132 7.81 2.64 -11.79
CA MET A 132 6.83 2.57 -10.71
C MET A 132 7.00 1.26 -9.95
N THR A 133 7.28 1.34 -8.67
CA THR A 133 7.52 0.17 -7.83
C THR A 133 6.56 0.15 -6.66
N LEU A 134 6.03 -1.03 -6.32
CA LEU A 134 5.44 -1.25 -5.01
C LEU A 134 6.53 -1.33 -3.94
N GLY A 135 6.17 -0.99 -2.69
CA GLY A 135 7.02 -1.15 -1.52
C GLY A 135 7.12 -2.60 -1.06
N GLU A 136 7.21 -3.54 -1.99
CA GLU A 136 7.24 -4.97 -1.71
C GLU A 136 8.68 -5.49 -1.80
N PHE A 137 8.99 -6.52 -1.00
CA PHE A 137 10.34 -7.08 -0.92
C PHE A 137 10.92 -7.55 -2.27
N TYR A 138 10.07 -7.87 -3.25
CA TYR A 138 10.49 -8.25 -4.60
C TYR A 138 10.68 -7.07 -5.55
N CYS A 139 10.22 -5.87 -5.18
CA CYS A 139 10.43 -4.64 -5.93
C CYS A 139 11.62 -3.87 -5.33
N LYS A 140 12.77 -4.01 -5.94
CA LYS A 140 13.99 -3.34 -5.46
C LYS A 140 13.91 -1.82 -5.60
N GLY A 141 14.44 -1.11 -4.62
CA GLY A 141 14.63 0.33 -4.70
C GLY A 141 15.60 0.72 -5.80
N LEU A 142 15.41 1.89 -6.40
CA LEU A 142 16.26 2.43 -7.45
C LEU A 142 17.03 3.65 -6.94
N THR A 143 18.29 3.79 -7.42
CA THR A 143 19.14 4.98 -7.18
C THR A 143 18.80 6.07 -8.21
N ALA A 144 17.54 6.49 -8.27
CA ALA A 144 17.04 7.49 -9.20
C ALA A 144 16.20 8.53 -8.45
N PRO A 145 16.01 9.74 -9.00
CA PRO A 145 15.16 10.74 -8.39
C PRO A 145 13.73 10.21 -8.19
N VAL A 146 13.24 10.32 -6.95
CA VAL A 146 11.87 9.99 -6.61
C VAL A 146 10.97 11.15 -6.97
N MET A 147 9.99 10.92 -7.82
CA MET A 147 8.97 11.92 -8.18
C MET A 147 7.76 11.82 -7.25
N VAL A 148 7.33 10.60 -6.95
CA VAL A 148 6.15 10.35 -6.11
C VAL A 148 6.49 9.26 -5.10
N GLU A 149 6.09 9.45 -3.86
CA GLU A 149 6.21 8.45 -2.81
C GLU A 149 4.92 8.35 -2.02
N ILE A 150 4.35 7.16 -1.98
CA ILE A 150 3.14 6.85 -1.21
C ILE A 150 3.54 6.11 0.05
N LYS A 151 3.30 6.75 1.20
CA LYS A 151 3.61 6.20 2.53
C LYS A 151 2.38 6.11 3.43
N ARG A 152 2.37 5.11 4.31
CA ARG A 152 1.47 5.01 5.45
C ARG A 152 2.27 4.48 6.64
N ASP A 153 2.14 5.12 7.79
CA ASP A 153 2.86 4.77 9.01
C ASP A 153 4.38 4.57 8.80
N ASP A 154 5.00 5.46 8.00
CA ASP A 154 6.41 5.45 7.57
C ASP A 154 6.81 4.27 6.67
N VAL A 155 5.89 3.39 6.33
CA VAL A 155 6.12 2.31 5.37
C VAL A 155 5.81 2.78 3.95
N VAL A 156 6.68 2.45 3.02
CA VAL A 156 6.53 2.80 1.60
C VAL A 156 5.62 1.78 0.92
N PHE A 157 4.52 2.25 0.36
CA PHE A 157 3.59 1.44 -0.41
C PHE A 157 3.84 1.49 -1.91
N ALA A 158 4.30 2.65 -2.43
CA ALA A 158 4.73 2.77 -3.82
C ALA A 158 5.69 3.94 -4.00
N ARG A 159 6.53 3.84 -5.02
CA ARG A 159 7.38 4.94 -5.51
C ARG A 159 7.30 5.04 -7.03
N VAL A 160 7.43 6.27 -7.51
CA VAL A 160 7.68 6.56 -8.92
C VAL A 160 9.02 7.27 -9.04
N TYR A 161 9.87 6.76 -9.92
CA TYR A 161 11.21 7.28 -10.18
C TYR A 161 11.29 7.85 -11.59
N ASP A 162 12.01 8.95 -11.75
CA ASP A 162 12.45 9.44 -13.06
C ASP A 162 13.70 8.68 -13.49
N ILE A 163 13.57 7.90 -14.56
CA ILE A 163 14.66 7.08 -15.08
C ILE A 163 15.02 7.42 -16.53
N ARG A 164 14.55 8.56 -17.01
CA ARG A 164 14.77 9.00 -18.39
C ARG A 164 16.26 8.98 -18.77
N GLY A 165 16.58 8.34 -19.90
CA GLY A 165 17.96 8.20 -20.38
C GLY A 165 18.84 7.22 -19.61
N ARG A 166 18.27 6.42 -18.70
CA ARG A 166 18.98 5.42 -17.89
C ARG A 166 18.31 4.07 -18.00
N SER A 167 19.08 2.99 -17.83
CA SER A 167 18.48 1.65 -17.73
C SER A 167 18.23 1.30 -16.27
N ILE A 168 17.15 0.58 -15.98
CA ILE A 168 16.82 0.14 -14.61
C ILE A 168 17.98 -0.71 -14.03
N SER A 169 18.62 -1.54 -14.85
CA SER A 169 19.74 -2.36 -14.40
C SER A 169 20.90 -1.54 -13.82
N SER A 170 21.13 -0.32 -14.35
CA SER A 170 22.16 0.58 -13.84
C SER A 170 21.75 1.35 -12.59
N LEU A 171 20.45 1.33 -12.24
CA LEU A 171 19.87 2.07 -11.14
C LEU A 171 19.50 1.19 -9.94
N LEU A 172 19.63 -0.13 -10.07
CA LEU A 172 19.35 -1.03 -8.96
C LEU A 172 20.28 -0.72 -7.80
N ALA A 173 19.71 -0.42 -6.65
CA ALA A 173 20.47 -0.33 -5.41
C ALA A 173 21.14 -1.68 -5.14
N ILE A 174 22.47 -1.65 -4.95
CA ILE A 174 23.21 -2.84 -4.54
C ILE A 174 22.74 -3.14 -3.11
N PRO A 175 22.32 -4.38 -2.79
CA PRO A 175 22.01 -4.73 -1.41
C PRO A 175 23.25 -4.43 -0.57
N ALA A 176 23.05 -3.80 0.59
CA ALA A 176 24.13 -3.68 1.57
C ALA A 176 24.64 -5.10 1.93
N PRO A 177 25.94 -5.30 2.03
CA PRO A 177 26.52 -6.59 2.37
C PRO A 177 26.06 -7.09 3.73
#